data_c519da2937b56b5f5dee351fae48ac3f
#
_entry.id   c519da2937b56b5f5dee351fae48ac3f
#
_cell.length_a   1.000
_cell.length_b   1.000
_cell.length_c   1.000
_cell.angle_alpha   90.00
_cell.angle_beta   90.00
_cell.angle_gamma   90.00
#
_symmetry.space_group_name_H-M   'P 1'
#
loop_
_entity.id
_entity.type
_entity.pdbx_description
1 polymer ?
#
loop_
_entity_poly.entity_id
_entity_poly.type
_entity_poly.pdbx_seq_one_letter_code
_entity_poly.pdbx_strand_id
1 'polypeptide(L)'
;MDLENPTLARVKIKFPDNIWISHIFHEFNDVRLTIAYFLPYDLEKSIGNAMIEIQHWNIDSIIDEIRLHPSVMEFTVLEKEENRVKFNVKTEDPYLLYGLIKCGVLVNFPVRVKEGYAYWRLISTRKRIDQLLTIFDRKGIDYTVLRMGNSPYDLQKEEEKLSLEEKQILNKAIEEGFFEVPRNISLEDLANKVGKSKSTLSVLLRKIIKKKVMIEH
;
A
#
# COMPACT_ATOMS: atom_id res chain seq x y z
N MET A 1 11.86 4.85 -33.18
CA MET A 1 11.79 4.26 -31.85
C MET A 1 10.53 4.85 -31.23
N ASP A 2 9.44 4.08 -31.24
CA ASP A 2 8.18 4.56 -30.69
C ASP A 2 8.31 4.60 -29.16
N LEU A 3 8.26 5.80 -28.59
CA LEU A 3 8.26 5.99 -27.14
C LEU A 3 6.89 5.56 -26.60
N GLU A 4 6.82 4.36 -26.02
CA GLU A 4 5.63 3.95 -25.29
C GLU A 4 5.58 4.72 -23.95
N ASN A 5 4.51 5.51 -23.77
CA ASN A 5 4.31 6.23 -22.52
C ASN A 5 4.02 5.24 -21.37
N PRO A 6 4.66 5.41 -20.20
CA PRO A 6 4.37 4.59 -19.05
C PRO A 6 2.91 4.77 -18.64
N THR A 7 2.24 3.65 -18.43
CA THR A 7 0.87 3.60 -17.92
C THR A 7 0.90 3.14 -16.48
N LEU A 8 0.13 3.81 -15.63
CA LEU A 8 -0.13 3.40 -14.27
C LEU A 8 -1.60 2.96 -14.15
N ALA A 9 -1.81 1.75 -13.62
CA ALA A 9 -3.14 1.25 -13.33
C ALA A 9 -3.31 1.00 -11.82
N ARG A 10 -4.48 1.37 -11.29
CA ARG A 10 -4.95 0.93 -9.97
C ARG A 10 -5.93 -0.19 -10.17
N VAL A 11 -5.63 -1.33 -9.57
CA VAL A 11 -6.43 -2.53 -9.69
C VAL A 11 -6.74 -3.04 -8.29
N LYS A 12 -8.02 -3.26 -8.01
CA LYS A 12 -8.51 -3.96 -6.83
C LYS A 12 -8.60 -5.44 -7.20
N ILE A 13 -7.94 -6.32 -6.45
CA ILE A 13 -7.86 -7.76 -6.73
C ILE A 13 -8.37 -8.51 -5.51
N LYS A 14 -9.35 -9.40 -5.67
CA LYS A 14 -9.82 -10.29 -4.61
C LYS A 14 -8.85 -11.47 -4.46
N PHE A 15 -8.42 -11.74 -3.24
CA PHE A 15 -7.70 -12.99 -2.97
C PHE A 15 -8.65 -14.17 -3.01
N PRO A 16 -8.24 -15.32 -3.59
CA PRO A 16 -9.03 -16.54 -3.56
C PRO A 16 -9.31 -17.02 -2.12
N ASP A 17 -10.45 -17.63 -1.91
CA ASP A 17 -10.90 -18.04 -0.57
C ASP A 17 -10.05 -19.16 0.05
N ASN A 18 -9.28 -19.89 -0.76
CA ASN A 18 -8.42 -21.00 -0.34
C ASN A 18 -7.04 -20.59 0.18
N ILE A 19 -6.72 -19.30 0.26
CA ILE A 19 -5.43 -18.83 0.78
C ILE A 19 -5.58 -18.17 2.16
N TRP A 20 -4.52 -18.20 2.96
CA TRP A 20 -4.50 -17.71 4.33
C TRP A 20 -4.95 -16.25 4.47
N ILE A 21 -4.65 -15.37 3.49
CA ILE A 21 -5.06 -13.96 3.55
C ILE A 21 -6.59 -13.85 3.61
N SER A 22 -7.31 -14.55 2.73
CA SER A 22 -8.77 -14.54 2.75
C SER A 22 -9.33 -15.13 4.04
N HIS A 23 -8.74 -16.21 4.54
CA HIS A 23 -9.12 -16.81 5.81
C HIS A 23 -9.03 -15.82 6.98
N ILE A 24 -7.93 -15.08 7.10
CA ILE A 24 -7.76 -14.08 8.16
C ILE A 24 -8.81 -12.98 8.09
N PHE A 25 -9.19 -12.50 6.91
CA PHE A 25 -10.24 -11.49 6.77
C PHE A 25 -11.66 -12.04 7.00
N HIS A 26 -11.87 -13.35 6.95
CA HIS A 26 -13.13 -13.99 7.34
C HIS A 26 -13.25 -14.15 8.85
N GLU A 27 -12.17 -14.54 9.52
CA GLU A 27 -12.19 -14.86 10.94
C GLU A 27 -12.02 -13.62 11.83
N PHE A 28 -11.33 -12.57 11.35
CA PHE A 28 -10.99 -11.41 12.15
C PHE A 28 -11.50 -10.11 11.49
N ASN A 29 -12.23 -9.32 12.26
CA ASN A 29 -12.64 -7.98 11.86
C ASN A 29 -11.49 -6.97 12.07
N ASP A 30 -11.53 -5.83 11.36
CA ASP A 30 -10.61 -4.71 11.54
C ASP A 30 -9.12 -5.02 11.32
N VAL A 31 -8.81 -6.09 10.61
CA VAL A 31 -7.43 -6.44 10.24
C VAL A 31 -6.86 -5.41 9.26
N ARG A 32 -5.70 -4.87 9.58
CA ARG A 32 -4.90 -4.05 8.66
C ARG A 32 -3.71 -4.86 8.20
N LEU A 33 -3.68 -5.21 6.92
CA LEU A 33 -2.61 -6.00 6.32
C LEU A 33 -1.93 -5.20 5.22
N THR A 34 -0.60 -5.21 5.26
CA THR A 34 0.24 -4.56 4.25
C THR A 34 1.29 -5.54 3.75
N ILE A 35 1.33 -5.75 2.45
CA ILE A 35 2.39 -6.50 1.78
C ILE A 35 3.50 -5.52 1.47
N ALA A 36 4.59 -5.59 2.24
CA ALA A 36 5.72 -4.68 2.09
C ALA A 36 6.57 -5.04 0.87
N TYR A 37 6.80 -6.34 0.67
CA TYR A 37 7.56 -6.89 -0.45
C TYR A 37 7.02 -8.26 -0.82
N PHE A 38 7.29 -8.66 -2.07
CA PHE A 38 6.77 -9.87 -2.64
C PHE A 38 7.69 -10.34 -3.78
N LEU A 39 8.14 -11.57 -3.73
CA LEU A 39 9.04 -12.18 -4.70
C LEU A 39 8.55 -13.56 -5.10
N PRO A 40 8.75 -13.98 -6.35
CA PRO A 40 8.55 -15.37 -6.74
C PRO A 40 9.59 -16.25 -6.06
N TYR A 41 9.17 -17.40 -5.60
CA TYR A 41 10.08 -18.45 -5.11
C TYR A 41 10.14 -19.62 -6.08
N ASP A 42 9.00 -20.13 -6.51
CA ASP A 42 8.88 -21.19 -7.50
C ASP A 42 7.65 -20.93 -8.39
N LEU A 43 7.90 -20.50 -9.62
CA LEU A 43 6.84 -20.16 -10.56
C LEU A 43 6.07 -21.37 -11.08
N GLU A 44 6.72 -22.54 -11.18
CA GLU A 44 6.08 -23.76 -11.67
C GLU A 44 5.08 -24.27 -10.63
N LYS A 45 5.42 -24.15 -9.35
CA LYS A 45 4.57 -24.55 -8.23
C LYS A 45 3.67 -23.42 -7.73
N SER A 46 3.73 -22.23 -8.34
CA SER A 46 2.98 -21.05 -7.89
C SER A 46 3.24 -20.73 -6.41
N ILE A 47 4.53 -20.67 -6.02
CA ILE A 47 4.96 -20.34 -4.67
C ILE A 47 5.58 -18.94 -4.68
N GLY A 48 5.12 -18.10 -3.78
CA GLY A 48 5.66 -16.77 -3.53
C GLY A 48 6.24 -16.65 -2.13
N ASN A 49 7.14 -15.69 -1.97
CA ASN A 49 7.71 -15.29 -0.69
C ASN A 49 7.39 -13.81 -0.45
N ALA A 50 6.81 -13.49 0.68
CA ALA A 50 6.36 -12.13 0.99
C ALA A 50 6.84 -11.68 2.36
N MET A 51 7.12 -10.38 2.49
CA MET A 51 7.24 -9.69 3.75
C MET A 51 5.96 -8.92 4.01
N ILE A 52 5.31 -9.20 5.13
CA ILE A 52 3.98 -8.71 5.46
C ILE A 52 3.98 -8.07 6.85
N GLU A 53 3.21 -7.02 7.00
CA GLU A 53 2.88 -6.41 8.27
C GLU A 53 1.38 -6.54 8.52
N ILE A 54 1.01 -6.98 9.72
CA ILE A 54 -0.38 -7.00 10.21
C ILE A 54 -0.48 -6.20 11.49
N GLN A 55 -1.55 -5.42 11.60
CA GLN A 55 -1.96 -4.71 12.80
C GLN A 55 -3.35 -5.17 13.22
N HIS A 56 -3.46 -5.64 14.46
CA HIS A 56 -4.73 -6.09 15.06
C HIS A 56 -4.55 -6.25 16.57
N TRP A 57 -5.60 -6.05 17.36
CA TRP A 57 -5.57 -6.21 18.83
C TRP A 57 -5.32 -7.66 19.27
N ASN A 58 -5.75 -8.66 18.49
CA ASN A 58 -5.53 -10.09 18.79
C ASN A 58 -4.49 -10.68 17.82
N ILE A 59 -3.26 -10.17 17.89
CA ILE A 59 -2.20 -10.55 16.94
C ILE A 59 -1.71 -11.99 17.12
N ASP A 60 -1.77 -12.53 18.35
CA ASP A 60 -1.32 -13.89 18.62
C ASP A 60 -2.18 -14.94 17.96
N SER A 61 -3.51 -14.81 18.03
CA SER A 61 -4.41 -15.73 17.34
C SER A 61 -4.24 -15.66 15.81
N ILE A 62 -4.01 -14.45 15.27
CA ILE A 62 -3.73 -14.30 13.82
C ILE A 62 -2.46 -15.04 13.42
N ILE A 63 -1.39 -14.93 14.21
CA ILE A 63 -0.13 -15.65 13.96
C ILE A 63 -0.36 -17.16 13.91
N ASP A 64 -1.12 -17.69 14.88
CA ASP A 64 -1.39 -19.13 14.98
C ASP A 64 -2.22 -19.62 13.78
N GLU A 65 -3.26 -18.88 13.38
CA GLU A 65 -4.08 -19.20 12.21
C GLU A 65 -3.26 -19.18 10.91
N ILE A 66 -2.37 -18.19 10.73
CA ILE A 66 -1.49 -18.13 9.55
C ILE A 66 -0.56 -19.35 9.52
N ARG A 67 0.08 -19.70 10.64
CA ARG A 67 1.01 -20.83 10.71
C ARG A 67 0.37 -22.18 10.38
N LEU A 68 -0.88 -22.35 10.77
CA LEU A 68 -1.61 -23.60 10.60
C LEU A 68 -2.29 -23.71 9.23
N HIS A 69 -2.34 -22.63 8.47
CA HIS A 69 -3.07 -22.60 7.20
C HIS A 69 -2.36 -23.43 6.12
N PRO A 70 -3.07 -24.34 5.40
CA PRO A 70 -2.45 -25.25 4.43
C PRO A 70 -1.68 -24.55 3.29
N SER A 71 -2.07 -23.33 2.92
CA SER A 71 -1.36 -22.55 1.87
C SER A 71 -0.03 -21.98 2.34
N VAL A 72 0.32 -22.05 3.62
CA VAL A 72 1.57 -21.52 4.20
C VAL A 72 2.58 -22.62 4.34
N MET A 73 3.74 -22.46 3.74
CA MET A 73 4.84 -23.43 3.76
C MET A 73 5.89 -23.10 4.80
N GLU A 74 6.22 -21.82 4.92
CA GLU A 74 7.19 -21.32 5.90
C GLU A 74 6.68 -20.00 6.46
N PHE A 75 6.87 -19.77 7.77
CA PHE A 75 6.46 -18.57 8.46
C PHE A 75 7.52 -18.17 9.50
N THR A 76 8.06 -16.97 9.39
CA THR A 76 9.09 -16.45 10.30
C THR A 76 8.72 -15.06 10.78
N VAL A 77 8.52 -14.90 12.08
CA VAL A 77 8.31 -13.59 12.70
C VAL A 77 9.63 -12.81 12.71
N LEU A 78 9.61 -11.59 12.22
CA LEU A 78 10.75 -10.67 12.17
C LEU A 78 10.69 -9.64 13.30
N GLU A 79 9.52 -9.04 13.51
CA GLU A 79 9.24 -8.08 14.57
C GLU A 79 7.86 -8.37 15.15
N LYS A 80 7.70 -8.25 16.47
CA LYS A 80 6.41 -8.38 17.14
C LYS A 80 6.26 -7.33 18.23
N GLU A 81 5.17 -6.60 18.18
CA GLU A 81 4.69 -5.67 19.21
C GLU A 81 3.31 -6.13 19.71
N GLU A 82 2.74 -5.45 20.67
CA GLU A 82 1.44 -5.81 21.25
C GLU A 82 0.33 -5.97 20.20
N ASN A 83 0.25 -5.03 19.24
CA ASN A 83 -0.83 -4.97 18.25
C ASN A 83 -0.30 -5.03 16.80
N ARG A 84 0.96 -5.40 16.60
CA ARG A 84 1.60 -5.42 15.28
C ARG A 84 2.59 -6.57 15.16
N VAL A 85 2.58 -7.22 14.01
CA VAL A 85 3.60 -8.21 13.64
C VAL A 85 4.11 -7.96 12.23
N LYS A 86 5.42 -8.06 12.05
CA LYS A 86 6.06 -8.21 10.73
C LYS A 86 6.63 -9.59 10.61
N PHE A 87 6.40 -10.23 9.50
CA PHE A 87 6.84 -11.59 9.23
C PHE A 87 7.20 -11.81 7.78
N ASN A 88 8.00 -12.82 7.55
CA ASN A 88 8.22 -13.40 6.25
C ASN A 88 7.38 -14.66 6.11
N VAL A 89 6.71 -14.81 4.98
CA VAL A 89 5.88 -15.96 4.67
C VAL A 89 6.16 -16.48 3.27
N LYS A 90 6.36 -17.79 3.18
CA LYS A 90 6.42 -18.53 1.92
C LYS A 90 5.08 -19.24 1.75
N THR A 91 4.37 -18.93 0.70
CA THR A 91 2.96 -19.30 0.54
C THR A 91 2.61 -19.58 -0.92
N GLU A 92 1.51 -20.26 -1.14
CA GLU A 92 0.92 -20.37 -2.47
C GLU A 92 0.60 -18.98 -3.04
N ASP A 93 0.88 -18.80 -4.33
CA ASP A 93 0.53 -17.60 -5.11
C ASP A 93 -0.62 -17.93 -6.07
N PRO A 94 -1.73 -17.19 -6.05
CA PRO A 94 -2.85 -17.45 -6.95
C PRO A 94 -2.59 -16.97 -8.38
N TYR A 95 -1.41 -17.25 -8.93
CA TYR A 95 -0.92 -16.86 -10.26
C TYR A 95 -0.72 -15.34 -10.47
N LEU A 96 -0.74 -14.54 -9.41
CA LEU A 96 -0.53 -13.11 -9.51
C LEU A 96 0.90 -12.78 -9.92
N LEU A 97 1.88 -13.42 -9.28
CA LEU A 97 3.31 -13.28 -9.61
C LEU A 97 3.62 -13.76 -11.03
N TYR A 98 3.08 -14.90 -11.40
CA TYR A 98 3.27 -15.44 -12.74
C TYR A 98 2.84 -14.45 -13.81
N GLY A 99 1.66 -13.85 -13.66
CA GLY A 99 1.15 -12.84 -14.60
C GLY A 99 2.04 -11.60 -14.69
N LEU A 100 2.47 -11.07 -13.53
CA LEU A 100 3.35 -9.90 -13.44
C LEU A 100 4.67 -10.13 -14.17
N ILE A 101 5.34 -11.25 -13.88
CA ILE A 101 6.64 -11.60 -14.47
C ILE A 101 6.50 -11.82 -15.97
N LYS A 102 5.53 -12.62 -16.38
CA LYS A 102 5.29 -12.94 -17.79
C LYS A 102 5.02 -11.69 -18.64
N CYS A 103 4.31 -10.72 -18.10
CA CYS A 103 3.97 -9.48 -18.82
C CYS A 103 4.99 -8.35 -18.59
N GLY A 104 5.95 -8.52 -17.66
CA GLY A 104 6.90 -7.46 -17.30
C GLY A 104 6.20 -6.23 -16.71
N VAL A 105 5.21 -6.47 -15.83
CA VAL A 105 4.48 -5.43 -15.12
C VAL A 105 5.03 -5.30 -13.70
N LEU A 106 5.35 -4.09 -13.30
CA LEU A 106 5.87 -3.79 -11.97
C LEU A 106 4.73 -3.43 -11.02
N VAL A 107 4.87 -3.86 -9.77
CA VAL A 107 3.99 -3.46 -8.66
C VAL A 107 4.69 -2.40 -7.83
N ASN A 108 3.99 -1.31 -7.53
CA ASN A 108 4.49 -0.30 -6.61
C ASN A 108 4.09 -0.69 -5.18
N PHE A 109 5.06 -1.14 -4.40
CA PHE A 109 4.89 -1.47 -2.99
C PHE A 109 4.93 -0.21 -2.09
N PRO A 110 4.38 -0.28 -0.87
CA PRO A 110 3.64 -1.41 -0.30
C PRO A 110 2.24 -1.56 -0.89
N VAL A 111 1.72 -2.80 -0.87
CA VAL A 111 0.35 -3.12 -1.25
C VAL A 111 -0.52 -3.24 0.00
N ARG A 112 -1.57 -2.45 0.09
CA ARG A 112 -2.55 -2.55 1.17
C ARG A 112 -3.60 -3.60 0.83
N VAL A 113 -3.99 -4.36 1.85
CA VAL A 113 -5.09 -5.32 1.76
C VAL A 113 -6.18 -4.89 2.74
N LYS A 114 -7.39 -4.80 2.25
CA LYS A 114 -8.56 -4.45 3.04
C LYS A 114 -9.75 -5.35 2.64
N GLU A 115 -10.39 -5.95 3.62
CA GLU A 115 -11.57 -6.80 3.40
C GLU A 115 -11.32 -7.93 2.37
N GLY A 116 -10.13 -8.54 2.38
CA GLY A 116 -9.74 -9.58 1.43
C GLY A 116 -9.37 -9.10 0.03
N TYR A 117 -9.30 -7.78 -0.19
CA TYR A 117 -8.91 -7.20 -1.47
C TYR A 117 -7.56 -6.51 -1.40
N ALA A 118 -6.66 -6.81 -2.33
CA ALA A 118 -5.41 -6.10 -2.53
C ALA A 118 -5.60 -4.91 -3.47
N TYR A 119 -5.06 -3.75 -3.10
CA TYR A 119 -5.09 -2.53 -3.92
C TYR A 119 -3.73 -2.31 -4.58
N TRP A 120 -3.62 -2.78 -5.80
CA TRP A 120 -2.37 -2.75 -6.55
C TRP A 120 -2.22 -1.49 -7.38
N ARG A 121 -1.00 -0.96 -7.39
CA ARG A 121 -0.56 0.08 -8.32
C ARG A 121 0.43 -0.55 -9.29
N LEU A 122 0.00 -0.76 -10.52
CA LEU A 122 0.75 -1.42 -11.58
C LEU A 122 1.38 -0.38 -12.49
N ILE A 123 2.65 -0.58 -12.83
CA ILE A 123 3.41 0.31 -13.71
C ILE A 123 3.99 -0.52 -14.85
N SER A 124 3.63 -0.18 -16.09
CA SER A 124 4.20 -0.74 -17.32
C SER A 124 3.72 0.06 -18.54
N THR A 125 3.83 -0.51 -19.76
CA THR A 125 3.12 0.01 -20.93
C THR A 125 1.65 -0.42 -20.89
N ARG A 126 0.77 0.31 -21.57
CA ARG A 126 -0.65 -0.04 -21.67
C ARG A 126 -0.84 -1.47 -22.16
N LYS A 127 -0.15 -1.83 -23.23
CA LYS A 127 -0.20 -3.17 -23.83
C LYS A 127 0.12 -4.30 -22.83
N ARG A 128 1.16 -4.12 -22.01
CA ARG A 128 1.56 -5.11 -21.01
C ARG A 128 0.55 -5.25 -19.88
N ILE A 129 -0.03 -4.13 -19.45
CA ILE A 129 -1.10 -4.16 -18.45
C ILE A 129 -2.33 -4.89 -19.01
N ASP A 130 -2.75 -4.60 -20.24
CA ASP A 130 -3.88 -5.29 -20.88
C ASP A 130 -3.60 -6.81 -21.04
N GLN A 131 -2.36 -7.19 -21.35
CA GLN A 131 -1.94 -8.61 -21.36
C GLN A 131 -2.04 -9.26 -19.97
N LEU A 132 -1.64 -8.56 -18.91
CA LEU A 132 -1.77 -9.05 -17.54
C LEU A 132 -3.23 -9.28 -17.17
N LEU A 133 -4.10 -8.31 -17.45
CA LEU A 133 -5.54 -8.43 -17.19
C LEU A 133 -6.16 -9.60 -17.96
N THR A 134 -5.74 -9.84 -19.22
CA THR A 134 -6.14 -11.02 -19.99
C THR A 134 -5.71 -12.34 -19.32
N ILE A 135 -4.55 -12.37 -18.64
CA ILE A 135 -4.13 -13.55 -17.88
C ILE A 135 -5.03 -13.72 -16.66
N PHE A 136 -5.36 -12.63 -15.96
CA PHE A 136 -6.27 -12.68 -14.82
C PHE A 136 -7.65 -13.24 -15.21
N ASP A 137 -8.22 -12.75 -16.33
CA ASP A 137 -9.49 -13.28 -16.87
C ASP A 137 -9.43 -14.79 -17.13
N ARG A 138 -8.35 -15.26 -17.79
CA ARG A 138 -8.15 -16.68 -18.11
C ARG A 138 -7.96 -17.56 -16.87
N LYS A 139 -7.44 -16.99 -15.78
CA LYS A 139 -7.20 -17.69 -14.51
C LYS A 139 -8.36 -17.56 -13.54
N GLY A 140 -9.42 -16.85 -13.91
CA GLY A 140 -10.58 -16.62 -13.05
C GLY A 140 -10.27 -15.74 -11.83
N ILE A 141 -9.26 -14.87 -11.92
CA ILE A 141 -8.91 -13.93 -10.85
C ILE A 141 -9.93 -12.80 -10.88
N ASP A 142 -10.60 -12.58 -9.76
CA ASP A 142 -11.56 -11.49 -9.59
C ASP A 142 -10.82 -10.16 -9.37
N TYR A 143 -11.01 -9.21 -10.27
CA TYR A 143 -10.39 -7.89 -10.18
C TYR A 143 -11.29 -6.78 -10.72
N THR A 144 -11.02 -5.57 -10.29
CA THR A 144 -11.66 -4.34 -10.79
C THR A 144 -10.57 -3.31 -11.11
N VAL A 145 -10.58 -2.79 -12.33
CA VAL A 145 -9.73 -1.65 -12.71
C VAL A 145 -10.38 -0.38 -12.17
N LEU A 146 -9.80 0.18 -11.12
CA LEU A 146 -10.29 1.40 -10.49
C LEU A 146 -9.91 2.64 -11.29
N ARG A 147 -8.72 2.61 -11.89
CA ARG A 147 -8.20 3.70 -12.71
C ARG A 147 -7.06 3.19 -13.61
N MET A 148 -6.92 3.83 -14.78
CA MET A 148 -5.80 3.63 -15.69
C MET A 148 -5.48 4.94 -16.41
N GLY A 149 -4.22 5.35 -16.45
CA GLY A 149 -3.79 6.61 -17.06
C GLY A 149 -2.40 6.53 -17.68
N ASN A 150 -2.13 7.46 -18.61
CA ASN A 150 -0.92 7.46 -19.44
C ASN A 150 0.32 8.08 -18.78
N SER A 151 0.25 8.51 -17.53
CA SER A 151 1.40 9.09 -16.82
C SER A 151 1.41 8.73 -15.34
N PRO A 152 2.56 8.30 -14.81
CA PRO A 152 2.74 8.17 -13.36
C PRO A 152 2.51 9.49 -12.62
N TYR A 153 2.76 10.62 -13.28
CA TYR A 153 2.53 11.96 -12.74
C TYR A 153 1.05 12.30 -12.60
N ASP A 154 0.19 11.86 -13.52
CA ASP A 154 -1.24 12.18 -13.47
C ASP A 154 -1.98 11.42 -12.35
N LEU A 155 -1.52 10.21 -12.05
CA LEU A 155 -2.07 9.41 -10.94
C LEU A 155 -1.49 9.79 -9.59
N GLN A 156 -0.28 10.39 -9.57
CA GLN A 156 0.31 10.97 -8.35
C GLN A 156 -0.20 12.39 -8.06
N LYS A 157 -0.71 13.12 -9.07
CA LYS A 157 -1.28 14.46 -8.87
C LYS A 157 -2.58 14.45 -8.08
N GLU A 158 -3.34 13.37 -8.14
CA GLU A 158 -4.61 13.27 -7.40
C GLU A 158 -4.48 12.61 -6.01
N GLU A 159 -3.38 11.92 -5.73
CA GLU A 159 -2.97 11.60 -4.37
C GLU A 159 -2.10 12.73 -3.85
N GLU A 160 -2.74 13.87 -3.72
CA GLU A 160 -2.42 14.96 -2.83
C GLU A 160 -0.93 15.13 -2.46
N LYS A 161 -0.06 15.24 -3.49
CA LYS A 161 1.28 15.77 -3.22
C LYS A 161 1.11 17.17 -2.66
N LEU A 162 1.69 17.38 -1.50
CA LEU A 162 1.83 18.73 -0.98
C LEU A 162 2.53 19.58 -2.05
N SER A 163 2.01 20.78 -2.30
CA SER A 163 2.72 21.76 -3.13
C SER A 163 4.08 22.07 -2.53
N LEU A 164 4.96 22.70 -3.28
CA LEU A 164 6.27 23.09 -2.76
C LEU A 164 6.11 23.98 -1.51
N GLU A 165 5.18 24.93 -1.54
CA GLU A 165 4.85 25.79 -0.40
C GLU A 165 4.31 25.00 0.80
N GLU A 166 3.38 24.05 0.56
CA GLU A 166 2.84 23.19 1.63
C GLU A 166 3.93 22.32 2.27
N LYS A 167 4.88 21.82 1.47
CA LYS A 167 6.05 21.08 1.98
C LYS A 167 6.96 21.94 2.83
N GLN A 168 7.26 23.15 2.37
CA GLN A 168 8.09 24.10 3.13
C GLN A 168 7.44 24.47 4.46
N ILE A 169 6.15 24.74 4.47
CA ILE A 169 5.39 25.04 5.69
C ILE A 169 5.39 23.83 6.64
N LEU A 170 5.16 22.62 6.13
CA LEU A 170 5.17 21.40 6.95
C LEU A 170 6.54 21.15 7.57
N ASN A 171 7.60 21.22 6.77
CA ASN A 171 8.96 21.02 7.26
C ASN A 171 9.34 22.04 8.32
N LYS A 172 9.00 23.33 8.10
CA LYS A 172 9.23 24.38 9.09
C LYS A 172 8.46 24.14 10.38
N ALA A 173 7.22 23.71 10.28
CA ALA A 173 6.41 23.37 11.47
C ALA A 173 6.99 22.19 12.27
N ILE A 174 7.58 21.19 11.59
CA ILE A 174 8.26 20.06 12.23
C ILE A 174 9.56 20.52 12.90
N GLU A 175 10.42 21.23 12.16
CA GLU A 175 11.71 21.76 12.67
C GLU A 175 11.54 22.63 13.92
N GLU A 176 10.50 23.45 13.96
CA GLU A 176 10.22 24.35 15.08
C GLU A 176 9.45 23.66 16.23
N GLY A 177 9.16 22.36 16.10
CA GLY A 177 8.45 21.57 17.12
C GLY A 177 6.99 22.00 17.33
N PHE A 178 6.31 22.47 16.30
CA PHE A 178 4.90 22.85 16.38
C PHE A 178 3.98 21.67 16.72
N PHE A 179 4.36 20.47 16.33
CA PHE A 179 3.60 19.24 16.58
C PHE A 179 4.03 18.48 17.85
N GLU A 180 5.03 18.99 18.58
CA GLU A 180 5.47 18.41 19.84
C GLU A 180 4.43 18.61 20.96
N VAL A 181 4.51 17.75 22.00
CA VAL A 181 3.65 17.85 23.19
C VAL A 181 4.54 17.92 24.43
N PRO A 182 4.66 19.08 25.06
CA PRO A 182 4.08 20.40 24.72
C PRO A 182 4.72 21.02 23.47
N ARG A 183 3.99 21.90 22.78
CA ARG A 183 4.49 22.60 21.58
C ARG A 183 5.67 23.50 21.93
N ASN A 184 6.70 23.48 21.08
CA ASN A 184 7.88 24.34 21.23
C ASN A 184 7.67 25.75 20.64
N ILE A 185 6.69 25.93 19.75
CA ILE A 185 6.38 27.21 19.11
C ILE A 185 4.86 27.44 19.05
N SER A 186 4.44 28.70 19.20
CA SER A 186 3.04 29.07 19.00
C SER A 186 2.64 29.13 17.51
N LEU A 187 1.33 29.02 17.22
CA LEU A 187 0.84 29.20 15.84
C LEU A 187 1.14 30.59 15.27
N GLU A 188 1.20 31.60 16.12
CA GLU A 188 1.45 32.97 15.75
C GLU A 188 2.91 33.19 15.37
N ASP A 189 3.84 32.70 16.19
CA ASP A 189 5.28 32.77 15.91
C ASP A 189 5.65 31.94 14.67
N LEU A 190 5.06 30.77 14.50
CA LEU A 190 5.25 29.98 13.28
C LEU A 190 4.70 30.72 12.05
N ALA A 191 3.55 31.39 12.16
CA ALA A 191 2.99 32.18 11.06
C ALA A 191 3.92 33.31 10.64
N ASN A 192 4.49 34.01 11.61
CA ASN A 192 5.51 35.06 11.36
C ASN A 192 6.74 34.49 10.64
N LYS A 193 7.23 33.33 11.07
CA LYS A 193 8.41 32.67 10.46
C LYS A 193 8.18 32.22 9.01
N VAL A 194 6.96 31.83 8.66
CA VAL A 194 6.62 31.41 7.28
C VAL A 194 5.99 32.54 6.45
N GLY A 195 5.94 33.77 6.97
CA GLY A 195 5.42 34.94 6.25
C GLY A 195 3.93 34.86 5.93
N LYS A 196 3.13 34.26 6.83
CA LYS A 196 1.67 34.12 6.67
C LYS A 196 0.90 34.73 7.85
N SER A 197 -0.38 35.04 7.65
CA SER A 197 -1.23 35.35 8.79
C SER A 197 -1.55 34.06 9.58
N LYS A 198 -1.81 34.21 10.88
CA LYS A 198 -2.20 33.14 11.79
C LYS A 198 -3.40 32.32 11.26
N SER A 199 -4.41 33.01 10.72
CA SER A 199 -5.61 32.38 10.14
C SER A 199 -5.26 31.60 8.87
N THR A 200 -4.46 32.15 7.97
CA THR A 200 -4.02 31.50 6.75
C THR A 200 -3.20 30.25 7.07
N LEU A 201 -2.24 30.34 8.00
CA LEU A 201 -1.44 29.19 8.41
C LEU A 201 -2.28 28.10 9.04
N SER A 202 -3.26 28.44 9.88
CA SER A 202 -4.17 27.46 10.48
C SER A 202 -4.95 26.67 9.45
N VAL A 203 -5.44 27.31 8.39
CA VAL A 203 -6.16 26.66 7.29
C VAL A 203 -5.22 25.78 6.49
N LEU A 204 -4.02 26.29 6.16
CA LEU A 204 -3.00 25.53 5.40
C LEU A 204 -2.55 24.28 6.15
N LEU A 205 -2.25 24.38 7.44
CA LEU A 205 -1.85 23.22 8.25
C LEU A 205 -2.96 22.16 8.31
N ARG A 206 -4.22 22.53 8.49
CA ARG A 206 -5.34 21.57 8.42
C ARG A 206 -5.44 20.89 7.06
N LYS A 207 -5.26 21.65 5.97
CA LYS A 207 -5.26 21.11 4.62
C LYS A 207 -4.09 20.13 4.41
N ILE A 208 -2.89 20.49 4.88
CA ILE A 208 -1.68 19.65 4.83
C ILE A 208 -1.89 18.35 5.61
N ILE A 209 -2.39 18.45 6.85
CA ILE A 209 -2.67 17.27 7.69
C ILE A 209 -3.73 16.40 7.04
N LYS A 210 -4.84 16.97 6.54
CA LYS A 210 -5.87 16.21 5.81
C LYS A 210 -5.28 15.44 4.64
N LYS A 211 -4.44 16.08 3.81
CA LYS A 211 -3.75 15.44 2.69
C LYS A 211 -2.87 14.27 3.16
N LYS A 212 -2.11 14.45 4.24
CA LYS A 212 -1.25 13.39 4.79
C LYS A 212 -2.04 12.22 5.36
N VAL A 213 -3.08 12.50 6.14
CA VAL A 213 -3.93 11.45 6.73
C VAL A 213 -4.70 10.67 5.66
N MET A 214 -5.20 11.32 4.61
CA MET A 214 -5.90 10.64 3.51
C MET A 214 -4.99 9.82 2.60
N ILE A 215 -3.67 10.06 2.61
CA ILE A 215 -2.69 9.21 1.92
C ILE A 215 -2.46 7.90 2.69
N GLU A 216 -2.65 7.92 4.01
CA GLU A 216 -2.43 6.77 4.90
C GLU A 216 -3.69 5.89 5.08
N HIS A 217 -4.83 6.34 4.58
CA HIS A 217 -6.10 5.63 4.56
C HIS A 217 -6.54 5.31 3.14
#